data_8f38ae1dff4e2bafd67be715c05933c5
#
_entry.id   8f38ae1dff4e2bafd67be715c05933c5
#
_cell.length_a   1.000
_cell.length_b   1.000
_cell.length_c   1.000
_cell.angle_alpha   90.00
_cell.angle_beta   90.00
_cell.angle_gamma   90.00
#
_symmetry.space_group_name_H-M   'P 1'
#
loop_
_entity.id
_entity.type
_entity.pdbx_description
1 polymer ?
#
loop_
_entity_poly.entity_id
_entity_poly.type
_entity_poly.pdbx_seq_one_letter_code
_entity_poly.pdbx_strand_id
1 'polypeptide(L)'
;MLLRVGIFSSFYPEIHGGAETSLAVLLDGLRRMGLDEVLVTLSRAQVALPIRVIRIGRFGAVPKRLKLFGLPGLNSILANRLTKLLRENRIELLHVNDTYSLRAAAKAAEALEIPLVLSYHNNLNIPYSSYGYPYPISSWMDSREKGILSAARKCSMIIADSDYIARRLVEAGLSPANVRRIYIDGSMREWGTPPTRSDRPYIRVLSVGIMQVHKGFQNLILAIKKLSIDAEPLEVIMAGDGPYCNKLLNLAEGLGVMDRIKFVGRVDGQELTRLYDWCDVLVVPTITPEPFGRVAVEGMSRGRPVIGTATGGLTEIIDDGRTGYLVPPDSPSAIAEKLLLFQNQPSLVAEMGTRALEKCKAFFDETLITNQVFEVYRSLAN
;
A
#
# COMPACT_ATOMS: atom_id res chain seq x y z
N MET A 1 5.05 15.71 30.09
CA MET A 1 4.98 16.57 28.89
C MET A 1 4.51 15.71 27.75
N LEU A 2 3.56 16.14 26.93
CA LEU A 2 3.15 15.36 25.74
C LEU A 2 4.29 15.37 24.72
N LEU A 3 4.72 14.19 24.28
CA LEU A 3 5.74 14.03 23.24
C LEU A 3 5.30 14.72 21.96
N ARG A 4 6.12 15.64 21.44
CA ARG A 4 5.85 16.33 20.17
C ARG A 4 6.51 15.62 19.01
N VAL A 5 5.69 15.03 18.13
CA VAL A 5 6.13 14.24 17.00
C VAL A 5 5.99 14.99 15.69
N GLY A 6 7.09 15.13 14.95
CA GLY A 6 7.07 15.58 13.55
C GLY A 6 6.86 14.42 12.61
N ILE A 7 5.79 14.41 11.83
CA ILE A 7 5.55 13.40 10.81
C ILE A 7 5.87 14.00 9.44
N PHE A 8 6.86 13.45 8.75
CA PHE A 8 7.30 13.97 7.46
C PHE A 8 6.83 13.10 6.30
N SER A 9 6.06 13.71 5.40
CA SER A 9 5.68 13.11 4.11
C SER A 9 5.92 14.08 2.98
N SER A 10 6.67 13.63 1.96
CA SER A 10 7.04 14.50 0.84
C SER A 10 5.86 14.94 -0.01
N PHE A 11 4.81 14.12 -0.11
CA PHE A 11 3.75 14.31 -1.10
C PHE A 11 2.33 14.36 -0.54
N TYR A 12 2.15 14.04 0.73
CA TYR A 12 0.81 14.12 1.32
C TYR A 12 0.37 15.59 1.45
N PRO A 13 -0.86 15.96 1.09
CA PRO A 13 -1.96 15.13 0.61
C PRO A 13 -2.15 15.12 -0.93
N GLU A 14 -1.17 15.53 -1.74
CA GLU A 14 -1.31 15.67 -3.20
C GLU A 14 -1.39 14.33 -3.94
N ILE A 15 -0.71 13.29 -3.43
CA ILE A 15 -0.70 11.95 -4.01
C ILE A 15 -1.65 11.07 -3.19
N HIS A 16 -2.51 10.33 -3.89
CA HIS A 16 -3.40 9.35 -3.30
C HIS A 16 -2.91 7.95 -3.70
N GLY A 17 -2.00 7.41 -2.89
CA GLY A 17 -1.50 6.05 -2.96
C GLY A 17 -1.81 5.29 -1.67
N GLY A 18 -1.40 4.02 -1.61
CA GLY A 18 -1.60 3.20 -0.41
C GLY A 18 -0.92 3.79 0.83
N ALA A 19 0.31 4.27 0.69
CA ALA A 19 1.08 4.87 1.79
C ALA A 19 0.46 6.19 2.31
N GLU A 20 -0.03 7.05 1.41
CA GLU A 20 -0.65 8.32 1.77
C GLU A 20 -2.02 8.11 2.45
N THR A 21 -2.77 7.11 2.01
CA THR A 21 -4.04 6.77 2.65
C THR A 21 -3.81 6.20 4.05
N SER A 22 -2.81 5.32 4.23
CA SER A 22 -2.43 4.80 5.54
C SER A 22 -1.91 5.91 6.47
N LEU A 23 -1.17 6.89 5.92
CA LEU A 23 -0.75 8.06 6.69
C LEU A 23 -1.94 8.88 7.17
N ALA A 24 -2.97 9.08 6.34
CA ALA A 24 -4.17 9.83 6.75
C ALA A 24 -4.89 9.16 7.94
N VAL A 25 -4.98 7.83 7.90
CA VAL A 25 -5.57 7.03 8.98
C VAL A 25 -4.72 7.12 10.25
N LEU A 26 -3.41 6.96 10.12
CA LEU A 26 -2.47 7.07 11.24
C LEU A 26 -2.56 8.45 11.92
N LEU A 27 -2.57 9.54 11.15
CA LEU A 27 -2.69 10.90 11.68
C LEU A 27 -4.00 11.09 12.45
N ASP A 28 -5.10 10.59 11.93
CA ASP A 28 -6.41 10.67 12.60
C ASP A 28 -6.43 9.84 13.90
N GLY A 29 -5.85 8.66 13.89
CA GLY A 29 -5.71 7.80 15.06
C GLY A 29 -4.83 8.41 16.16
N LEU A 30 -3.65 8.92 15.82
CA LEU A 30 -2.74 9.57 16.77
C LEU A 30 -3.37 10.82 17.40
N ARG A 31 -4.10 11.62 16.62
CA ARG A 31 -4.86 12.77 17.12
C ARG A 31 -5.92 12.35 18.15
N ARG A 32 -6.67 11.28 17.88
CA ARG A 32 -7.65 10.75 18.85
C ARG A 32 -7.02 10.30 20.16
N MET A 33 -5.75 9.89 20.12
CA MET A 33 -4.96 9.54 21.31
C MET A 33 -4.40 10.77 22.04
N GLY A 34 -4.60 11.99 21.51
CA GLY A 34 -4.14 13.24 22.11
C GLY A 34 -2.64 13.51 21.93
N LEU A 35 -1.99 12.91 20.91
CA LEU A 35 -0.60 13.21 20.59
C LEU A 35 -0.48 14.64 20.01
N ASP A 36 0.61 15.35 20.36
CA ASP A 36 0.95 16.65 19.75
C ASP A 36 1.74 16.40 18.45
N GLU A 37 1.02 16.06 17.38
CA GLU A 37 1.62 15.79 16.08
C GLU A 37 1.66 17.01 15.18
N VAL A 38 2.75 17.12 14.41
CA VAL A 38 2.96 18.15 13.40
C VAL A 38 3.29 17.49 12.07
N LEU A 39 2.44 17.67 11.06
CA LEU A 39 2.73 17.23 9.70
C LEU A 39 3.72 18.19 9.04
N VAL A 40 4.85 17.67 8.60
CA VAL A 40 5.82 18.38 7.77
C VAL A 40 5.73 17.87 6.34
N THR A 41 5.57 18.76 5.35
CA THR A 41 5.39 18.33 3.97
C THR A 41 6.03 19.27 2.95
N LEU A 42 6.40 18.71 1.81
CA LEU A 42 6.79 19.44 0.59
C LEU A 42 5.59 19.76 -0.32
N SER A 43 4.42 19.21 -0.01
CA SER A 43 3.19 19.43 -0.76
C SER A 43 2.74 20.88 -0.69
N ARG A 44 2.18 21.38 -1.79
CA ARG A 44 1.55 22.71 -1.89
C ARG A 44 0.04 22.67 -1.71
N ALA A 45 -0.56 21.51 -1.71
CA ALA A 45 -2.00 21.39 -1.58
C ALA A 45 -2.50 22.06 -0.31
N GLN A 46 -3.43 22.98 -0.47
CA GLN A 46 -4.11 23.64 0.62
C GLN A 46 -5.32 22.82 1.04
N VAL A 47 -5.08 21.68 1.65
CA VAL A 47 -6.13 20.86 2.24
C VAL A 47 -6.21 21.22 3.71
N ALA A 48 -7.41 21.51 4.20
CA ALA A 48 -7.66 21.68 5.63
C ALA A 48 -7.51 20.32 6.31
N LEU A 49 -6.48 20.17 7.12
CA LEU A 49 -6.27 18.98 7.94
C LEU A 49 -6.51 19.36 9.40
N PRO A 50 -7.04 18.47 10.21
CA PRO A 50 -7.32 18.74 11.64
C PRO A 50 -6.05 18.73 12.51
N ILE A 51 -4.88 18.85 11.90
CA ILE A 51 -3.55 18.85 12.53
C ILE A 51 -2.74 20.06 12.07
N ARG A 52 -1.72 20.41 12.84
CA ARG A 52 -0.78 21.47 12.46
C ARG A 52 0.06 21.03 11.27
N VAL A 53 0.04 21.81 10.19
CA VAL A 53 0.77 21.51 8.95
C VAL A 53 1.87 22.55 8.74
N ILE A 54 3.11 22.10 8.62
CA ILE A 54 4.26 22.92 8.26
C ILE A 54 4.69 22.57 6.83
N ARG A 55 4.65 23.56 5.95
CA ARG A 55 5.07 23.40 4.56
C ARG A 55 6.47 23.93 4.36
N ILE A 56 7.36 23.08 3.85
CA ILE A 56 8.71 23.50 3.49
C ILE A 56 8.64 24.27 2.17
N GLY A 57 8.51 25.60 2.25
CA GLY A 57 8.29 26.48 1.10
C GLY A 57 9.44 26.52 0.09
N ARG A 58 9.13 26.96 -1.16
CA ARG A 58 10.01 27.17 -2.33
C ARG A 58 10.69 25.95 -2.96
N PHE A 59 10.51 24.70 -2.51
CA PHE A 59 10.82 23.52 -3.32
C PHE A 59 9.77 23.23 -4.40
N GLY A 60 8.69 23.99 -4.40
CA GLY A 60 7.57 23.78 -5.29
C GLY A 60 7.79 24.11 -6.78
N ALA A 61 8.85 24.84 -7.14
CA ALA A 61 9.21 25.07 -8.56
C ALA A 61 9.94 23.87 -9.17
N VAL A 62 10.39 22.90 -8.37
CA VAL A 62 11.01 21.68 -8.87
C VAL A 62 9.91 20.74 -9.33
N PRO A 63 9.86 20.33 -10.60
CA PRO A 63 8.89 19.35 -11.09
C PRO A 63 8.84 18.11 -10.21
N LYS A 64 7.64 17.51 -10.05
CA LYS A 64 7.46 16.30 -9.20
C LYS A 64 8.51 15.22 -9.51
N ARG A 65 8.83 15.02 -10.78
CA ARG A 65 9.88 14.09 -11.24
C ARG A 65 11.28 14.48 -10.74
N LEU A 66 11.66 15.76 -10.75
CA LEU A 66 12.97 16.24 -10.29
C LEU A 66 13.09 16.23 -8.75
N LYS A 67 11.98 16.41 -7.99
CA LYS A 67 11.96 16.20 -6.54
C LYS A 67 12.29 14.76 -6.18
N LEU A 68 11.84 13.81 -7.02
CA LEU A 68 12.15 12.39 -6.91
C LEU A 68 13.62 12.08 -7.21
N PHE A 69 14.30 12.88 -8.03
CA PHE A 69 15.60 12.57 -8.61
C PHE A 69 16.82 12.94 -7.76
N GLY A 70 16.61 13.52 -6.55
CA GLY A 70 17.71 13.72 -5.60
C GLY A 70 18.90 14.48 -6.20
N LEU A 71 18.68 15.66 -6.77
CA LEU A 71 19.75 16.49 -7.31
C LEU A 71 20.88 16.66 -6.27
N PRO A 72 22.16 16.57 -6.67
CA PRO A 72 23.29 16.83 -5.79
C PRO A 72 23.10 18.17 -5.06
N GLY A 73 23.27 18.20 -3.74
CA GLY A 73 23.07 19.39 -2.91
C GLY A 73 21.63 19.61 -2.43
N LEU A 74 20.59 19.14 -3.11
CA LEU A 74 19.19 19.34 -2.70
C LEU A 74 18.89 18.72 -1.32
N ASN A 75 19.44 17.52 -1.06
CA ASN A 75 19.30 16.87 0.24
C ASN A 75 19.89 17.69 1.39
N SER A 76 21.01 18.38 1.18
CA SER A 76 21.63 19.23 2.22
C SER A 76 20.80 20.50 2.47
N ILE A 77 20.29 21.13 1.41
CA ILE A 77 19.39 22.28 1.55
C ILE A 77 18.10 21.90 2.27
N LEU A 78 17.52 20.75 1.91
CA LEU A 78 16.31 20.23 2.56
C LEU A 78 16.59 19.88 4.02
N ALA A 79 17.71 19.22 4.31
CA ALA A 79 18.13 18.90 5.69
C ALA A 79 18.24 20.16 6.56
N ASN A 80 18.96 21.19 6.08
CA ASN A 80 19.13 22.44 6.84
C ASN A 80 17.79 23.13 7.14
N ARG A 81 16.89 23.16 6.15
CA ARG A 81 15.54 23.74 6.35
C ARG A 81 14.72 22.91 7.32
N LEU A 82 14.77 21.59 7.17
CA LEU A 82 14.07 20.67 8.06
C LEU A 82 14.59 20.82 9.49
N THR A 83 15.91 20.83 9.70
CA THR A 83 16.54 21.05 11.02
C THR A 83 16.03 22.34 11.68
N LYS A 84 15.99 23.44 10.90
CA LYS A 84 15.48 24.72 11.43
C LYS A 84 14.01 24.59 11.84
N LEU A 85 13.15 24.05 10.99
CA LEU A 85 11.72 23.90 11.26
C LEU A 85 11.43 22.98 12.45
N LEU A 86 12.14 21.83 12.54
CA LEU A 86 11.99 20.90 13.66
C LEU A 86 12.37 21.57 14.99
N ARG A 87 13.47 22.33 15.01
CA ARG A 87 13.93 23.07 16.19
C ARG A 87 12.92 24.15 16.61
N GLU A 88 12.47 24.99 15.66
CA GLU A 88 11.49 26.06 15.93
C GLU A 88 10.16 25.53 16.47
N ASN A 89 9.80 24.31 16.06
CA ASN A 89 8.57 23.65 16.51
C ASN A 89 8.78 22.69 17.69
N ARG A 90 10.00 22.62 18.26
CA ARG A 90 10.35 21.78 19.40
C ARG A 90 9.96 20.31 19.19
N ILE A 91 10.27 19.78 18.00
CA ILE A 91 10.01 18.37 17.66
C ILE A 91 11.01 17.51 18.41
N GLU A 92 10.51 16.50 19.11
CA GLU A 92 11.28 15.58 19.96
C GLU A 92 11.49 14.22 19.31
N LEU A 93 10.69 13.87 18.30
CA LEU A 93 10.82 12.66 17.48
C LEU A 93 10.40 12.98 16.05
N LEU A 94 11.14 12.47 15.08
CA LEU A 94 10.80 12.59 13.66
C LEU A 94 10.40 11.24 13.07
N HIS A 95 9.16 11.14 12.54
CA HIS A 95 8.68 9.98 11.80
C HIS A 95 8.59 10.29 10.31
N VAL A 96 9.28 9.56 9.47
CA VAL A 96 9.30 9.72 8.01
C VAL A 96 8.45 8.64 7.36
N ASN A 97 7.44 9.06 6.59
CA ASN A 97 6.48 8.15 5.95
C ASN A 97 6.84 7.81 4.49
N ASP A 98 7.99 8.24 4.00
CA ASP A 98 8.45 7.93 2.65
C ASP A 98 9.99 7.86 2.58
N THR A 99 10.50 7.12 1.61
CA THR A 99 11.94 6.98 1.42
C THR A 99 12.58 8.12 0.63
N TYR A 100 11.79 9.02 0.04
CA TYR A 100 12.31 10.10 -0.82
C TYR A 100 13.04 11.17 0.00
N SER A 101 12.51 11.50 1.16
CA SER A 101 13.04 12.51 2.06
C SER A 101 13.96 11.94 3.15
N LEU A 102 14.08 10.62 3.26
CA LEU A 102 14.79 9.96 4.34
C LEU A 102 16.22 10.46 4.56
N ARG A 103 16.98 10.68 3.47
CA ARG A 103 18.37 11.18 3.59
C ARG A 103 18.45 12.57 4.23
N ALA A 104 17.52 13.45 3.90
CA ALA A 104 17.47 14.79 4.50
C ALA A 104 16.98 14.72 5.94
N ALA A 105 15.98 13.88 6.20
CA ALA A 105 15.45 13.67 7.54
C ALA A 105 16.50 13.07 8.49
N ALA A 106 17.29 12.09 8.02
CA ALA A 106 18.35 11.48 8.82
C ALA A 106 19.42 12.50 9.23
N LYS A 107 19.81 13.41 8.31
CA LYS A 107 20.74 14.52 8.66
C LYS A 107 20.12 15.50 9.65
N ALA A 108 18.84 15.80 9.51
CA ALA A 108 18.15 16.74 10.40
C ALA A 108 17.98 16.15 11.81
N ALA A 109 17.58 14.89 11.91
CA ALA A 109 17.43 14.18 13.18
C ALA A 109 18.78 14.05 13.92
N GLU A 110 19.84 13.69 13.20
CA GLU A 110 21.21 13.61 13.72
C GLU A 110 21.69 14.97 14.27
N ALA A 111 21.43 16.08 13.53
CA ALA A 111 21.83 17.43 13.95
C ALA A 111 21.02 17.97 15.15
N LEU A 112 19.90 17.37 15.47
CA LEU A 112 19.05 17.72 16.62
C LEU A 112 19.11 16.68 17.74
N GLU A 113 19.82 15.58 17.53
CA GLU A 113 19.93 14.45 18.47
C GLU A 113 18.56 13.87 18.86
N ILE A 114 17.60 13.85 17.90
CA ILE A 114 16.25 13.32 18.11
C ILE A 114 16.10 11.94 17.44
N PRO A 115 15.27 11.04 18.01
CA PRO A 115 14.96 9.76 17.40
C PRO A 115 14.34 9.92 16.00
N LEU A 116 14.73 9.03 15.09
CA LEU A 116 14.21 8.93 13.73
C LEU A 116 13.47 7.61 13.53
N VAL A 117 12.19 7.68 13.19
CA VAL A 117 11.38 6.54 12.79
C VAL A 117 11.13 6.60 11.29
N LEU A 118 11.16 5.44 10.63
CA LEU A 118 10.83 5.30 9.20
C LEU A 118 9.70 4.30 9.02
N SER A 119 8.61 4.67 8.34
CA SER A 119 7.69 3.69 7.74
C SER A 119 8.20 3.29 6.35
N TYR A 120 8.42 1.99 6.14
CA TYR A 120 8.97 1.46 4.90
C TYR A 120 7.89 0.74 4.10
N HIS A 121 7.42 1.37 3.03
CA HIS A 121 6.29 0.95 2.19
C HIS A 121 6.68 0.37 0.83
N ASN A 122 7.97 0.19 0.57
CA ASN A 122 8.46 -0.22 -0.75
C ASN A 122 8.99 -1.66 -0.74
N ASN A 123 9.03 -2.28 -1.90
CA ASN A 123 9.84 -3.48 -2.07
C ASN A 123 11.32 -3.16 -1.99
N LEU A 124 12.11 -4.15 -1.64
CA LEU A 124 13.55 -4.07 -1.52
C LEU A 124 14.23 -5.16 -2.34
N ASN A 125 15.32 -4.80 -3.02
CA ASN A 125 16.09 -5.70 -3.87
C ASN A 125 15.26 -6.36 -5.00
N ILE A 126 14.26 -5.65 -5.51
CA ILE A 126 13.54 -6.01 -6.73
C ILE A 126 13.94 -5.00 -7.79
N PRO A 127 14.58 -5.45 -8.91
CA PRO A 127 15.02 -4.53 -9.96
C PRO A 127 13.84 -3.71 -10.49
N TYR A 128 14.02 -2.41 -10.61
CA TYR A 128 12.95 -1.52 -11.11
C TYR A 128 12.55 -1.81 -12.56
N SER A 129 13.40 -2.54 -13.32
CA SER A 129 13.03 -3.10 -14.62
C SER A 129 11.84 -4.07 -14.54
N SER A 130 11.72 -4.81 -13.43
CA SER A 130 10.57 -5.72 -13.18
C SER A 130 9.23 -4.99 -13.06
N TYR A 131 9.26 -3.70 -12.77
CA TYR A 131 8.07 -2.83 -12.75
C TYR A 131 7.79 -2.17 -14.10
N GLY A 132 8.56 -2.51 -15.14
CA GLY A 132 8.43 -1.95 -16.49
C GLY A 132 9.14 -0.62 -16.71
N TYR A 133 10.04 -0.20 -15.78
CA TYR A 133 10.87 0.99 -16.01
C TYR A 133 12.02 0.69 -16.99
N PRO A 134 12.19 1.49 -18.06
CA PRO A 134 13.26 1.26 -19.01
C PRO A 134 14.63 1.67 -18.45
N TYR A 135 15.69 1.08 -19.00
CA TYR A 135 17.05 1.58 -18.81
C TYR A 135 17.22 2.97 -19.49
N PRO A 136 17.89 3.98 -18.91
CA PRO A 136 18.70 3.94 -17.69
C PRO A 136 17.93 4.25 -16.39
N ILE A 137 16.62 4.48 -16.45
CA ILE A 137 15.81 4.90 -15.30
C ILE A 137 15.81 3.81 -14.22
N SER A 138 15.61 2.55 -14.62
CA SER A 138 15.63 1.40 -13.69
C SER A 138 16.95 1.30 -12.95
N SER A 139 18.07 1.35 -13.67
CA SER A 139 19.41 1.30 -13.07
C SER A 139 19.70 2.45 -12.11
N TRP A 140 19.20 3.64 -12.43
CA TRP A 140 19.33 4.78 -11.52
C TRP A 140 18.48 4.59 -10.25
N MET A 141 17.28 4.05 -10.36
CA MET A 141 16.41 3.77 -9.22
C MET A 141 17.00 2.67 -8.31
N ASP A 142 17.60 1.62 -8.89
CA ASP A 142 18.32 0.58 -8.16
C ASP A 142 19.53 1.15 -7.40
N SER A 143 20.28 2.05 -8.03
CA SER A 143 21.41 2.75 -7.38
C SER A 143 20.97 3.65 -6.23
N ARG A 144 19.80 4.28 -6.34
CA ARG A 144 19.21 5.13 -5.30
C ARG A 144 18.83 4.32 -4.06
N GLU A 145 18.39 3.09 -4.23
CA GLU A 145 18.01 2.20 -3.12
C GLU A 145 19.16 1.98 -2.13
N LYS A 146 20.40 1.81 -2.61
CA LYS A 146 21.58 1.70 -1.75
C LYS A 146 21.75 2.90 -0.82
N GLY A 147 21.45 4.09 -1.34
CA GLY A 147 21.53 5.29 -0.52
C GLY A 147 20.36 5.44 0.47
N ILE A 148 19.20 4.88 0.17
CA ILE A 148 18.07 4.79 1.09
C ILE A 148 18.44 3.85 2.25
N LEU A 149 19.01 2.68 1.97
CA LEU A 149 19.48 1.74 2.98
C LEU A 149 20.55 2.33 3.90
N SER A 150 21.49 3.09 3.32
CA SER A 150 22.50 3.81 4.12
C SER A 150 21.88 4.82 5.09
N ALA A 151 20.84 5.53 4.67
CA ALA A 151 20.11 6.46 5.56
C ALA A 151 19.23 5.72 6.57
N ALA A 152 18.64 4.59 6.18
CA ALA A 152 17.81 3.76 7.05
C ALA A 152 18.60 3.17 8.23
N ARG A 153 19.92 2.91 8.08
CA ARG A 153 20.79 2.51 9.19
C ARG A 153 20.91 3.55 10.31
N LYS A 154 20.54 4.80 10.05
CA LYS A 154 20.50 5.89 11.05
C LYS A 154 19.16 5.98 11.76
N CYS A 155 18.16 5.21 11.37
CA CYS A 155 16.87 5.20 12.03
C CYS A 155 16.96 4.50 13.38
N SER A 156 16.35 5.09 14.40
CA SER A 156 16.16 4.48 15.71
C SER A 156 15.19 3.30 15.62
N MET A 157 14.19 3.41 14.73
CA MET A 157 13.25 2.34 14.42
C MET A 157 12.78 2.42 12.97
N ILE A 158 12.59 1.26 12.36
CA ILE A 158 11.98 1.10 11.04
C ILE A 158 10.72 0.25 11.19
N ILE A 159 9.60 0.82 10.82
CA ILE A 159 8.32 0.14 10.77
C ILE A 159 8.19 -0.50 9.38
N ALA A 160 8.11 -1.82 9.34
CA ALA A 160 7.92 -2.60 8.11
C ALA A 160 6.45 -3.02 8.00
N ASP A 161 5.85 -2.86 6.83
CA ASP A 161 4.43 -3.13 6.59
C ASP A 161 4.05 -4.61 6.69
N SER A 162 5.05 -5.51 6.62
CA SER A 162 4.86 -6.96 6.64
C SER A 162 6.11 -7.67 7.18
N ASP A 163 5.97 -8.91 7.60
CA ASP A 163 7.12 -9.76 7.94
C ASP A 163 8.00 -10.02 6.70
N TYR A 164 7.38 -10.04 5.49
CA TYR A 164 8.13 -10.09 4.24
C TYR A 164 9.10 -8.91 4.13
N ILE A 165 8.64 -7.68 4.32
CA ILE A 165 9.50 -6.48 4.25
C ILE A 165 10.49 -6.44 5.41
N ALA A 166 10.07 -6.81 6.63
CA ALA A 166 10.97 -6.87 7.79
C ALA A 166 12.16 -7.80 7.53
N ARG A 167 11.92 -9.01 7.01
CA ARG A 167 12.99 -9.94 6.62
C ARG A 167 13.91 -9.35 5.54
N ARG A 168 13.33 -8.74 4.49
CA ARG A 168 14.12 -8.11 3.41
C ARG A 168 15.02 -6.99 3.90
N LEU A 169 14.56 -6.19 4.85
CA LEU A 169 15.36 -5.13 5.48
C LEU A 169 16.53 -5.71 6.29
N VAL A 170 16.29 -6.76 7.05
CA VAL A 170 17.35 -7.45 7.83
C VAL A 170 18.37 -8.12 6.89
N GLU A 171 17.93 -8.80 5.83
CA GLU A 171 18.77 -9.37 4.78
C GLU A 171 19.63 -8.31 4.08
N ALA A 172 19.13 -7.07 3.96
CA ALA A 172 19.89 -5.93 3.43
C ALA A 172 20.88 -5.31 4.44
N GLY A 173 21.04 -5.91 5.61
CA GLY A 173 22.02 -5.52 6.62
C GLY A 173 21.55 -4.44 7.59
N LEU A 174 20.24 -4.31 7.81
CA LEU A 174 19.71 -3.50 8.91
C LEU A 174 19.62 -4.36 10.19
N SER A 175 19.80 -3.71 11.35
CA SER A 175 19.73 -4.40 12.64
C SER A 175 18.31 -4.91 12.91
N PRO A 176 18.11 -6.20 13.25
CA PRO A 176 16.80 -6.71 13.64
C PRO A 176 16.18 -5.97 14.83
N ALA A 177 17.03 -5.45 15.74
CA ALA A 177 16.56 -4.67 16.90
C ALA A 177 15.89 -3.35 16.50
N ASN A 178 16.22 -2.82 15.32
CA ASN A 178 15.69 -1.56 14.80
C ASN A 178 14.61 -1.77 13.74
N VAL A 179 14.18 -3.00 13.48
CA VAL A 179 13.11 -3.30 12.52
C VAL A 179 11.94 -3.94 13.27
N ARG A 180 10.79 -3.30 13.18
CA ARG A 180 9.55 -3.79 13.80
C ARG A 180 8.45 -3.91 12.74
N ARG A 181 7.82 -5.09 12.66
CA ARG A 181 6.65 -5.25 11.82
C ARG A 181 5.44 -4.59 12.49
N ILE A 182 4.84 -3.64 11.80
CA ILE A 182 3.52 -3.10 12.11
C ILE A 182 2.77 -3.02 10.79
N TYR A 183 1.66 -3.75 10.69
CA TYR A 183 0.83 -3.72 9.48
C TYR A 183 0.31 -2.31 9.21
N ILE A 184 0.04 -2.00 7.98
CA ILE A 184 -0.69 -0.78 7.65
C ILE A 184 -2.19 -1.05 7.73
N ASP A 185 -2.95 -0.02 8.11
CA ASP A 185 -4.40 -0.11 8.07
C ASP A 185 -4.90 -0.28 6.63
N GLY A 186 -5.78 -1.23 6.45
CA GLY A 186 -6.51 -1.48 5.22
C GLY A 186 -8.01 -1.42 5.42
N SER A 187 -8.47 -1.08 6.63
CA SER A 187 -9.91 -0.95 6.88
C SER A 187 -10.47 0.23 6.08
N MET A 188 -11.66 0.07 5.56
CA MET A 188 -12.39 1.10 4.82
C MET A 188 -13.20 2.02 5.76
N ARG A 189 -12.67 2.30 6.98
CA ARG A 189 -13.31 3.00 8.10
C ARG A 189 -14.55 2.33 8.68
N GLU A 190 -15.29 1.60 7.87
CA GLU A 190 -16.48 0.85 8.28
C GLU A 190 -16.31 -0.61 7.86
N TRP A 191 -16.62 -1.51 8.78
CA TRP A 191 -16.61 -2.94 8.51
C TRP A 191 -17.79 -3.32 7.59
N GLY A 192 -17.48 -4.12 6.59
CA GLY A 192 -18.49 -4.63 5.67
C GLY A 192 -19.28 -5.80 6.25
N THR A 193 -20.13 -6.33 5.40
CA THR A 193 -20.88 -7.56 5.65
C THR A 193 -20.51 -8.61 4.61
N PRO A 194 -20.22 -9.86 5.00
CA PRO A 194 -19.99 -10.92 4.04
C PRO A 194 -21.13 -11.03 3.05
N PRO A 195 -20.87 -11.28 1.77
CA PRO A 195 -21.90 -11.34 0.79
C PRO A 195 -22.82 -12.55 1.06
N THR A 196 -24.10 -12.31 1.13
CA THR A 196 -25.08 -13.37 0.95
C THR A 196 -25.27 -13.55 -0.54
N ARG A 197 -24.77 -14.65 -1.10
CA ARG A 197 -24.99 -14.95 -2.51
C ARG A 197 -26.51 -15.12 -2.73
N SER A 198 -27.12 -14.14 -3.40
CA SER A 198 -28.47 -14.24 -3.90
C SER A 198 -28.54 -15.29 -5.02
N ASP A 199 -29.74 -15.63 -5.48
CA ASP A 199 -30.07 -16.65 -6.50
C ASP A 199 -29.49 -16.38 -7.91
N ARG A 200 -28.37 -15.63 -7.98
CA ARG A 200 -27.67 -15.34 -9.24
C ARG A 200 -26.86 -16.57 -9.70
N PRO A 201 -26.96 -16.94 -11.00
CA PRO A 201 -26.21 -18.06 -11.55
C PRO A 201 -24.72 -17.73 -11.79
N TYR A 202 -24.24 -16.49 -11.52
CA TYR A 202 -22.87 -16.04 -11.80
C TYR A 202 -22.23 -15.38 -10.58
N ILE A 203 -20.91 -15.34 -10.55
CA ILE A 203 -20.12 -14.60 -9.54
C ILE A 203 -19.68 -13.23 -10.07
N ARG A 204 -19.57 -12.28 -9.15
CA ARG A 204 -19.04 -10.94 -9.37
C ARG A 204 -17.61 -10.86 -8.88
N VAL A 205 -16.73 -10.50 -9.78
CA VAL A 205 -15.30 -10.42 -9.52
C VAL A 205 -14.84 -8.98 -9.59
N LEU A 206 -14.07 -8.55 -8.62
CA LEU A 206 -13.44 -7.23 -8.61
C LEU A 206 -11.92 -7.39 -8.63
N SER A 207 -11.24 -6.55 -9.40
CA SER A 207 -9.80 -6.34 -9.28
C SER A 207 -9.50 -4.85 -9.26
N VAL A 208 -8.71 -4.39 -8.27
CA VAL A 208 -8.44 -2.97 -8.02
C VAL A 208 -6.95 -2.70 -8.01
N GLY A 209 -6.52 -1.62 -8.65
CA GLY A 209 -5.13 -1.17 -8.54
C GLY A 209 -4.65 -0.32 -9.71
N ILE A 210 -3.41 0.15 -9.62
CA ILE A 210 -2.76 0.86 -10.72
C ILE A 210 -2.50 -0.15 -11.85
N MET A 211 -2.99 0.14 -13.05
CA MET A 211 -2.82 -0.74 -14.22
C MET A 211 -1.39 -0.67 -14.76
N GLN A 212 -0.53 -1.49 -14.17
CA GLN A 212 0.86 -1.73 -14.56
C GLN A 212 1.10 -3.21 -14.78
N VAL A 213 2.11 -3.55 -15.59
CA VAL A 213 2.41 -4.96 -15.98
C VAL A 213 2.53 -5.87 -14.76
N HIS A 214 3.27 -5.43 -13.74
CA HIS A 214 3.55 -6.23 -12.55
C HIS A 214 2.32 -6.46 -11.64
N LYS A 215 1.23 -5.71 -11.83
CA LYS A 215 -0.03 -5.91 -11.09
C LYS A 215 -0.87 -7.07 -11.64
N GLY A 216 -0.50 -7.62 -12.79
CA GLY A 216 -1.01 -8.89 -13.27
C GLY A 216 -2.45 -8.90 -13.75
N PHE A 217 -3.09 -7.76 -14.02
CA PHE A 217 -4.46 -7.70 -14.56
C PHE A 217 -4.63 -8.55 -15.84
N GLN A 218 -3.58 -8.67 -16.66
CA GLN A 218 -3.56 -9.55 -17.83
C GLN A 218 -3.80 -11.01 -17.47
N ASN A 219 -3.34 -11.48 -16.29
CA ASN A 219 -3.56 -12.85 -15.85
C ASN A 219 -5.02 -13.12 -15.51
N LEU A 220 -5.73 -12.12 -14.97
CA LEU A 220 -7.17 -12.23 -14.74
C LEU A 220 -7.92 -12.28 -16.10
N ILE A 221 -7.56 -11.45 -17.08
CA ILE A 221 -8.16 -11.49 -18.43
C ILE A 221 -7.95 -12.86 -19.09
N LEU A 222 -6.73 -13.41 -19.00
CA LEU A 222 -6.42 -14.74 -19.52
C LEU A 222 -7.18 -15.85 -18.76
N ALA A 223 -7.39 -15.70 -17.46
CA ALA A 223 -8.21 -16.63 -16.67
C ALA A 223 -9.68 -16.61 -17.12
N ILE A 224 -10.25 -15.42 -17.36
CA ILE A 224 -11.62 -15.25 -17.89
C ILE A 224 -11.75 -15.93 -19.25
N LYS A 225 -10.74 -15.80 -20.14
CA LYS A 225 -10.75 -16.49 -21.44
C LYS A 225 -10.81 -18.00 -21.28
N LYS A 226 -10.09 -18.58 -20.33
CA LYS A 226 -10.12 -20.01 -20.05
C LYS A 226 -11.52 -20.48 -19.57
N LEU A 227 -12.18 -19.69 -18.73
CA LEU A 227 -13.52 -19.95 -18.23
C LEU A 227 -14.61 -19.78 -19.31
N SER A 228 -14.38 -18.95 -20.33
CA SER A 228 -15.37 -18.65 -21.37
C SER A 228 -15.72 -19.82 -22.29
N ILE A 229 -14.95 -20.90 -22.23
CA ILE A 229 -15.14 -22.07 -23.13
C ILE A 229 -16.20 -23.02 -22.56
N ASP A 230 -16.28 -23.18 -21.22
CA ASP A 230 -17.10 -24.24 -20.59
C ASP A 230 -17.90 -23.74 -19.35
N ALA A 231 -17.90 -22.45 -19.03
CA ALA A 231 -18.42 -22.00 -17.73
C ALA A 231 -19.58 -21.01 -17.85
N GLU A 232 -20.43 -21.04 -16.83
CA GLU A 232 -21.47 -20.05 -16.51
C GLU A 232 -20.95 -18.61 -16.58
N PRO A 233 -21.78 -17.62 -16.89
CA PRO A 233 -21.37 -16.23 -17.00
C PRO A 233 -20.76 -15.72 -15.68
N LEU A 234 -19.70 -14.94 -15.78
CA LEU A 234 -19.14 -14.17 -14.68
C LEU A 234 -19.09 -12.69 -15.06
N GLU A 235 -19.25 -11.83 -14.09
CA GLU A 235 -19.16 -10.37 -14.28
C GLU A 235 -17.92 -9.83 -13.58
N VAL A 236 -17.05 -9.17 -14.32
CA VAL A 236 -15.79 -8.66 -13.81
C VAL A 236 -15.73 -7.14 -13.89
N ILE A 237 -15.37 -6.50 -12.79
CA ILE A 237 -14.99 -5.09 -12.80
C ILE A 237 -13.48 -4.97 -12.54
N MET A 238 -12.82 -4.24 -13.43
CA MET A 238 -11.42 -3.81 -13.25
C MET A 238 -11.42 -2.31 -12.96
N ALA A 239 -11.08 -1.96 -11.72
CA ALA A 239 -11.04 -0.59 -11.23
C ALA A 239 -9.60 -0.10 -11.09
N GLY A 240 -9.31 1.01 -11.72
CA GLY A 240 -7.99 1.62 -11.71
C GLY A 240 -7.63 2.24 -13.06
N ASP A 241 -6.47 2.86 -13.09
CA ASP A 241 -5.89 3.47 -14.28
C ASP A 241 -4.37 3.29 -14.27
N GLY A 242 -3.74 3.48 -15.41
CA GLY A 242 -2.29 3.37 -15.51
C GLY A 242 -1.77 3.15 -16.92
N PRO A 243 -0.44 3.15 -17.10
CA PRO A 243 0.18 3.09 -18.42
C PRO A 243 -0.08 1.79 -19.19
N TYR A 244 -0.60 0.76 -18.52
CA TYR A 244 -0.90 -0.54 -19.14
C TYR A 244 -2.38 -0.70 -19.52
N CYS A 245 -3.24 0.28 -19.21
CA CYS A 245 -4.69 0.21 -19.42
C CYS A 245 -5.06 -0.13 -20.88
N ASN A 246 -4.54 0.61 -21.85
CA ASN A 246 -4.83 0.37 -23.27
C ASN A 246 -4.41 -1.04 -23.74
N LYS A 247 -3.31 -1.57 -23.21
CA LYS A 247 -2.87 -2.93 -23.52
C LYS A 247 -3.82 -3.99 -22.94
N LEU A 248 -4.39 -3.72 -21.76
CA LEU A 248 -5.39 -4.61 -21.16
C LEU A 248 -6.70 -4.61 -21.95
N LEU A 249 -7.16 -3.42 -22.38
CA LEU A 249 -8.33 -3.30 -23.26
C LEU A 249 -8.14 -4.08 -24.57
N ASN A 250 -7.04 -3.86 -25.29
CA ASN A 250 -6.72 -4.56 -26.53
C ASN A 250 -6.59 -6.08 -26.31
N LEU A 251 -6.07 -6.52 -25.17
CA LEU A 251 -5.98 -7.94 -24.82
C LEU A 251 -7.38 -8.54 -24.63
N ALA A 252 -8.27 -7.88 -23.90
CA ALA A 252 -9.62 -8.35 -23.67
C ALA A 252 -10.45 -8.41 -24.97
N GLU A 253 -10.32 -7.41 -25.85
CA GLU A 253 -10.93 -7.39 -27.18
C GLU A 253 -10.40 -8.51 -28.06
N GLY A 254 -9.07 -8.63 -28.17
CA GLY A 254 -8.43 -9.67 -28.99
C GLY A 254 -8.74 -11.09 -28.55
N LEU A 255 -9.05 -11.30 -27.28
CA LEU A 255 -9.49 -12.59 -26.74
C LEU A 255 -11.01 -12.80 -26.79
N GLY A 256 -11.79 -11.78 -27.16
CA GLY A 256 -13.25 -11.85 -27.25
C GLY A 256 -13.92 -12.04 -25.88
N VAL A 257 -13.44 -11.32 -24.83
CA VAL A 257 -14.00 -11.40 -23.45
C VAL A 257 -14.45 -10.04 -22.90
N MET A 258 -14.50 -9.00 -23.75
CA MET A 258 -14.89 -7.65 -23.35
C MET A 258 -16.32 -7.53 -22.81
N ASP A 259 -17.20 -8.39 -23.25
CA ASP A 259 -18.60 -8.48 -22.79
C ASP A 259 -18.72 -8.91 -21.31
N ARG A 260 -17.67 -9.53 -20.77
CA ARG A 260 -17.61 -9.97 -19.37
C ARG A 260 -16.83 -9.03 -18.46
N ILE A 261 -16.11 -8.04 -19.01
CA ILE A 261 -15.19 -7.18 -18.27
C ILE A 261 -15.58 -5.73 -18.42
N LYS A 262 -15.81 -5.05 -17.30
CA LYS A 262 -16.04 -3.61 -17.26
C LYS A 262 -14.82 -2.90 -16.70
N PHE A 263 -14.18 -2.06 -17.49
CA PHE A 263 -13.13 -1.13 -17.04
C PHE A 263 -13.79 0.16 -16.59
N VAL A 264 -13.66 0.50 -15.30
CA VAL A 264 -14.34 1.68 -14.71
C VAL A 264 -13.40 2.87 -14.48
N GLY A 265 -12.11 2.73 -14.84
CA GLY A 265 -11.13 3.74 -14.57
C GLY A 265 -10.81 3.88 -13.08
N ARG A 266 -10.23 5.02 -12.71
CA ARG A 266 -9.91 5.31 -11.32
C ARG A 266 -11.18 5.63 -10.53
N VAL A 267 -11.34 4.93 -9.42
CA VAL A 267 -12.39 5.16 -8.43
C VAL A 267 -11.77 5.38 -7.05
N ASP A 268 -12.45 6.10 -6.18
CA ASP A 268 -12.01 6.36 -4.80
C ASP A 268 -13.20 6.52 -3.84
N GLY A 269 -12.89 6.61 -2.54
CA GLY A 269 -13.88 6.89 -1.51
C GLY A 269 -15.07 5.94 -1.51
N GLN A 270 -16.28 6.52 -1.50
CA GLN A 270 -17.52 5.75 -1.42
C GLN A 270 -17.78 4.89 -2.66
N GLU A 271 -17.34 5.31 -3.83
CA GLU A 271 -17.50 4.52 -5.05
C GLU A 271 -16.68 3.24 -4.98
N LEU A 272 -15.44 3.33 -4.53
CA LEU A 272 -14.59 2.16 -4.30
C LEU A 272 -15.20 1.21 -3.25
N THR A 273 -15.75 1.76 -2.16
CA THR A 273 -16.47 0.97 -1.15
C THR A 273 -17.65 0.20 -1.76
N ARG A 274 -18.45 0.86 -2.60
CA ARG A 274 -19.57 0.21 -3.31
C ARG A 274 -19.10 -0.92 -4.23
N LEU A 275 -17.94 -0.79 -4.88
CA LEU A 275 -17.38 -1.86 -5.70
C LEU A 275 -16.95 -3.06 -4.86
N TYR A 276 -16.32 -2.85 -3.72
CA TYR A 276 -16.04 -3.94 -2.79
C TYR A 276 -17.33 -4.61 -2.29
N ASP A 277 -18.39 -3.84 -1.98
CA ASP A 277 -19.67 -4.38 -1.53
C ASP A 277 -20.42 -5.10 -2.66
N TRP A 278 -20.22 -4.70 -3.88
CA TRP A 278 -20.83 -5.31 -5.06
C TRP A 278 -20.23 -6.68 -5.39
N CYS A 279 -18.93 -6.89 -5.20
CA CYS A 279 -18.28 -8.13 -5.62
C CYS A 279 -18.51 -9.29 -4.64
N ASP A 280 -18.45 -10.51 -5.15
CA ASP A 280 -18.45 -11.75 -4.37
C ASP A 280 -17.01 -12.15 -4.01
N VAL A 281 -16.06 -11.92 -4.92
CA VAL A 281 -14.65 -12.32 -4.80
C VAL A 281 -13.75 -11.19 -5.30
N LEU A 282 -12.70 -10.89 -4.53
CA LEU A 282 -11.64 -9.98 -4.98
C LEU A 282 -10.48 -10.79 -5.57
N VAL A 283 -9.92 -10.32 -6.70
CA VAL A 283 -8.72 -10.92 -7.30
C VAL A 283 -7.56 -9.92 -7.28
N VAL A 284 -6.44 -10.33 -6.68
CA VAL A 284 -5.19 -9.55 -6.58
C VAL A 284 -4.07 -10.34 -7.27
N PRO A 285 -3.98 -10.28 -8.62
CA PRO A 285 -3.17 -11.19 -9.43
C PRO A 285 -1.73 -10.73 -9.63
N THR A 286 -1.16 -9.98 -8.68
CA THR A 286 0.16 -9.35 -8.82
C THR A 286 1.26 -10.37 -9.19
N ILE A 287 2.18 -9.97 -10.06
CA ILE A 287 3.28 -10.84 -10.51
C ILE A 287 4.50 -10.66 -9.60
N THR A 288 4.79 -9.41 -9.26
CA THR A 288 5.89 -9.11 -8.32
C THR A 288 5.39 -9.13 -6.88
N PRO A 289 6.26 -9.41 -5.91
CA PRO A 289 5.88 -9.36 -4.51
C PRO A 289 5.25 -8.02 -4.11
N GLU A 290 4.14 -8.07 -3.41
CA GLU A 290 3.55 -6.88 -2.78
C GLU A 290 4.27 -6.61 -1.45
N PRO A 291 4.61 -5.36 -1.12
CA PRO A 291 5.14 -5.04 0.21
C PRO A 291 4.18 -5.44 1.33
N PHE A 292 2.91 -5.15 1.15
CA PHE A 292 1.83 -5.52 2.04
C PHE A 292 0.68 -6.18 1.28
N GLY A 293 -0.07 -5.46 0.48
CA GLY A 293 -1.26 -5.94 -0.22
C GLY A 293 -2.53 -5.30 0.30
N ARG A 294 -2.50 -3.98 0.47
CA ARG A 294 -3.59 -3.19 1.03
C ARG A 294 -4.95 -3.48 0.39
N VAL A 295 -5.00 -3.61 -0.94
CA VAL A 295 -6.23 -3.94 -1.68
C VAL A 295 -6.86 -5.25 -1.18
N ALA A 296 -6.04 -6.25 -0.82
CA ALA A 296 -6.55 -7.50 -0.24
C ALA A 296 -7.22 -7.24 1.13
N VAL A 297 -6.58 -6.44 1.99
CA VAL A 297 -7.16 -6.10 3.30
C VAL A 297 -8.44 -5.27 3.15
N GLU A 298 -8.47 -4.33 2.20
CA GLU A 298 -9.69 -3.55 1.88
C GLU A 298 -10.85 -4.48 1.51
N GLY A 299 -10.64 -5.45 0.59
CA GLY A 299 -11.67 -6.43 0.25
C GLY A 299 -12.07 -7.31 1.42
N MET A 300 -11.11 -7.83 2.17
CA MET A 300 -11.36 -8.65 3.36
C MET A 300 -12.12 -7.87 4.45
N SER A 301 -11.85 -6.59 4.63
CA SER A 301 -12.55 -5.72 5.58
C SER A 301 -14.02 -5.50 5.21
N ARG A 302 -14.35 -5.69 3.93
CA ARG A 302 -15.72 -5.71 3.43
C ARG A 302 -16.34 -7.12 3.42
N GLY A 303 -15.65 -8.12 3.99
CA GLY A 303 -16.09 -9.51 4.03
C GLY A 303 -15.96 -10.24 2.69
N ARG A 304 -15.03 -9.84 1.82
CA ARG A 304 -14.79 -10.49 0.53
C ARG A 304 -13.65 -11.49 0.63
N PRO A 305 -13.84 -12.76 0.24
CA PRO A 305 -12.72 -13.67 0.07
C PRO A 305 -11.82 -13.17 -1.06
N VAL A 306 -10.52 -13.46 -0.94
CA VAL A 306 -9.51 -12.96 -1.89
C VAL A 306 -8.81 -14.11 -2.60
N ILE A 307 -8.75 -14.06 -3.93
CA ILE A 307 -7.78 -14.84 -4.70
C ILE A 307 -6.55 -13.94 -4.90
N GLY A 308 -5.47 -14.22 -4.21
CA GLY A 308 -4.22 -13.48 -4.31
C GLY A 308 -3.06 -14.37 -4.75
N THR A 309 -1.99 -13.77 -5.25
CA THR A 309 -0.78 -14.53 -5.60
C THR A 309 0.06 -14.83 -4.36
N ALA A 310 0.66 -16.01 -4.31
CA ALA A 310 1.50 -16.49 -3.21
C ALA A 310 2.86 -15.77 -3.21
N THR A 311 2.86 -14.44 -2.99
CA THR A 311 4.08 -13.64 -3.03
C THR A 311 3.99 -12.40 -2.13
N GLY A 312 5.13 -12.04 -1.53
CA GLY A 312 5.23 -10.86 -0.67
C GLY A 312 4.29 -10.91 0.54
N GLY A 313 3.80 -9.76 0.95
CA GLY A 313 2.87 -9.60 2.08
C GLY A 313 1.51 -10.27 1.89
N LEU A 314 1.10 -10.61 0.65
CA LEU A 314 -0.16 -11.30 0.41
C LEU A 314 -0.21 -12.67 1.13
N THR A 315 0.94 -13.33 1.31
CA THR A 315 1.02 -14.62 2.02
C THR A 315 0.78 -14.50 3.52
N GLU A 316 0.83 -13.30 4.07
CA GLU A 316 0.54 -13.00 5.48
C GLU A 316 -0.92 -12.58 5.67
N ILE A 317 -1.49 -11.94 4.63
CA ILE A 317 -2.85 -11.41 4.65
C ILE A 317 -3.87 -12.51 4.38
N ILE A 318 -3.62 -13.36 3.37
CA ILE A 318 -4.55 -14.39 2.93
C ILE A 318 -4.17 -15.73 3.58
N ASP A 319 -5.07 -16.29 4.38
CA ASP A 319 -4.97 -17.67 4.87
C ASP A 319 -5.55 -18.59 3.80
N ASP A 320 -4.67 -19.32 3.11
CA ASP A 320 -5.04 -20.20 2.00
C ASP A 320 -6.09 -21.24 2.42
N GLY A 321 -7.17 -21.33 1.65
CA GLY A 321 -8.32 -22.19 1.92
C GLY A 321 -9.21 -21.73 3.10
N ARG A 322 -8.92 -20.60 3.76
CA ARG A 322 -9.69 -20.10 4.92
C ARG A 322 -10.31 -18.73 4.70
N THR A 323 -9.51 -17.74 4.28
CA THR A 323 -9.97 -16.37 4.01
C THR A 323 -9.99 -16.05 2.52
N GLY A 324 -9.58 -17.01 1.70
CA GLY A 324 -9.46 -16.94 0.26
C GLY A 324 -8.48 -17.99 -0.23
N TYR A 325 -7.89 -17.76 -1.40
CA TYR A 325 -6.91 -18.66 -1.99
C TYR A 325 -5.64 -17.96 -2.40
N LEU A 326 -4.50 -18.64 -2.22
CA LEU A 326 -3.21 -18.25 -2.75
C LEU A 326 -2.90 -19.07 -4.00
N VAL A 327 -2.59 -18.38 -5.10
CA VAL A 327 -2.23 -18.99 -6.37
C VAL A 327 -0.79 -18.62 -6.77
N PRO A 328 -0.09 -19.43 -7.56
CA PRO A 328 1.23 -19.05 -8.06
C PRO A 328 1.17 -17.74 -8.84
N PRO A 329 2.18 -16.86 -8.73
CA PRO A 329 2.29 -15.70 -9.61
C PRO A 329 2.32 -16.12 -11.08
N ASP A 330 1.81 -15.23 -11.95
CA ASP A 330 1.77 -15.46 -13.41
C ASP A 330 1.07 -16.75 -13.84
N SER A 331 0.02 -17.16 -13.10
CA SER A 331 -0.74 -18.39 -13.36
C SER A 331 -2.23 -18.13 -13.62
N PRO A 332 -2.62 -17.75 -14.85
CA PRO A 332 -4.03 -17.57 -15.21
C PRO A 332 -4.89 -18.81 -14.96
N SER A 333 -4.32 -20.01 -15.16
CA SER A 333 -5.05 -21.27 -14.95
C SER A 333 -5.43 -21.49 -13.49
N ALA A 334 -4.54 -21.17 -12.55
CA ALA A 334 -4.84 -21.27 -11.12
C ALA A 334 -5.89 -20.26 -10.69
N ILE A 335 -5.86 -19.04 -11.24
CA ILE A 335 -6.92 -18.04 -11.00
C ILE A 335 -8.27 -18.58 -11.50
N ALA A 336 -8.31 -19.11 -12.73
CA ALA A 336 -9.53 -19.66 -13.32
C ALA A 336 -10.10 -20.82 -12.49
N GLU A 337 -9.24 -21.74 -12.02
CA GLU A 337 -9.63 -22.86 -11.15
C GLU A 337 -10.31 -22.37 -9.86
N LYS A 338 -9.75 -21.34 -9.19
CA LYS A 338 -10.33 -20.81 -7.94
C LYS A 338 -11.61 -20.02 -8.18
N LEU A 339 -11.72 -19.29 -9.29
CA LEU A 339 -12.98 -18.65 -9.69
C LEU A 339 -14.08 -19.69 -9.94
N LEU A 340 -13.77 -20.77 -10.66
CA LEU A 340 -14.70 -21.88 -10.90
C LEU A 340 -15.14 -22.56 -9.60
N LEU A 341 -14.22 -22.72 -8.65
CA LEU A 341 -14.52 -23.28 -7.33
C LEU A 341 -15.55 -22.41 -6.58
N PHE A 342 -15.37 -21.09 -6.53
CA PHE A 342 -16.35 -20.18 -5.94
C PHE A 342 -17.70 -20.18 -6.67
N GLN A 343 -17.69 -20.38 -7.98
CA GLN A 343 -18.88 -20.48 -8.79
C GLN A 343 -19.68 -21.73 -8.47
N ASN A 344 -19.00 -22.88 -8.39
CA ASN A 344 -19.61 -24.18 -8.13
C ASN A 344 -19.98 -24.39 -6.66
N GLN A 345 -19.33 -23.67 -5.74
CA GLN A 345 -19.57 -23.75 -4.30
C GLN A 345 -19.86 -22.36 -3.70
N PRO A 346 -21.05 -21.81 -3.93
CA PRO A 346 -21.40 -20.45 -3.50
C PRO A 346 -21.29 -20.19 -2.02
N SER A 347 -21.48 -21.19 -1.17
CA SER A 347 -21.35 -21.06 0.29
C SER A 347 -19.96 -20.63 0.72
N LEU A 348 -18.91 -21.01 -0.03
CA LEU A 348 -17.53 -20.63 0.26
C LEU A 348 -17.34 -19.11 0.29
N VAL A 349 -18.09 -18.37 -0.53
CA VAL A 349 -18.00 -16.90 -0.57
C VAL A 349 -18.35 -16.29 0.79
N ALA A 350 -19.48 -16.70 1.36
CA ALA A 350 -19.91 -16.22 2.67
C ALA A 350 -19.01 -16.73 3.81
N GLU A 351 -18.66 -18.02 3.79
CA GLU A 351 -17.83 -18.65 4.82
C GLU A 351 -16.43 -18.03 4.90
N MET A 352 -15.73 -17.94 3.75
CA MET A 352 -14.40 -17.34 3.69
C MET A 352 -14.45 -15.84 3.90
N GLY A 353 -15.49 -15.17 3.41
CA GLY A 353 -15.71 -13.74 3.62
C GLY A 353 -15.89 -13.40 5.10
N THR A 354 -16.62 -14.21 5.87
CA THR A 354 -16.75 -14.07 7.32
C THR A 354 -15.39 -14.17 8.02
N ARG A 355 -14.62 -15.23 7.71
CA ARG A 355 -13.28 -15.42 8.29
C ARG A 355 -12.30 -14.32 7.87
N ALA A 356 -12.42 -13.79 6.64
CA ALA A 356 -11.63 -12.68 6.15
C ALA A 356 -11.90 -11.41 6.97
N LEU A 357 -13.17 -11.10 7.22
CA LEU A 357 -13.56 -9.96 8.04
C LEU A 357 -13.09 -10.11 9.49
N GLU A 358 -13.22 -11.29 10.09
CA GLU A 358 -12.72 -11.58 11.43
C GLU A 358 -11.21 -11.37 11.53
N LYS A 359 -10.45 -11.87 10.55
CA LYS A 359 -8.99 -11.63 10.47
C LYS A 359 -8.67 -10.16 10.38
N CYS A 360 -9.40 -9.40 9.56
CA CYS A 360 -9.18 -7.96 9.45
C CYS A 360 -9.39 -7.23 10.77
N LYS A 361 -10.47 -7.53 11.48
CA LYS A 361 -10.74 -6.96 12.80
C LYS A 361 -9.67 -7.30 13.84
N ALA A 362 -9.11 -8.50 13.76
CA ALA A 362 -8.10 -8.96 14.71
C ALA A 362 -6.69 -8.38 14.45
N PHE A 363 -6.33 -8.08 13.19
CA PHE A 363 -4.93 -7.77 12.85
C PHE A 363 -4.73 -6.44 12.11
N PHE A 364 -5.75 -5.91 11.42
CA PHE A 364 -5.65 -4.74 10.54
C PHE A 364 -6.57 -3.59 10.97
N ASP A 365 -7.01 -3.62 12.22
CA ASP A 365 -7.81 -2.55 12.82
C ASP A 365 -6.98 -1.28 13.02
N GLU A 366 -7.54 -0.13 12.67
CA GLU A 366 -6.91 1.18 12.77
C GLU A 366 -6.41 1.48 14.18
N THR A 367 -7.22 1.20 15.20
CA THR A 367 -6.88 1.47 16.59
C THR A 367 -5.71 0.62 17.07
N LEU A 368 -5.73 -0.68 16.71
CA LEU A 368 -4.64 -1.59 17.01
C LEU A 368 -3.32 -1.12 16.40
N ILE A 369 -3.33 -0.75 15.12
CA ILE A 369 -2.15 -0.32 14.39
C ILE A 369 -1.63 1.02 14.94
N THR A 370 -2.52 1.98 15.17
CA THR A 370 -2.15 3.28 15.75
C THR A 370 -1.52 3.11 17.14
N ASN A 371 -2.08 2.24 17.98
CA ASN A 371 -1.51 1.94 19.30
C ASN A 371 -0.10 1.35 19.19
N GLN A 372 0.15 0.44 18.24
CA GLN A 372 1.49 -0.13 18.03
C GLN A 372 2.51 0.92 17.59
N VAL A 373 2.12 1.86 16.72
CA VAL A 373 2.99 2.98 16.31
C VAL A 373 3.24 3.93 17.49
N PHE A 374 2.22 4.22 18.28
CA PHE A 374 2.35 5.07 19.46
C PHE A 374 3.31 4.45 20.52
N GLU A 375 3.26 3.13 20.73
CA GLU A 375 4.20 2.44 21.61
C GLU A 375 5.65 2.51 21.09
N VAL A 376 5.86 2.52 19.76
CA VAL A 376 7.20 2.80 19.20
C VAL A 376 7.66 4.20 19.61
N TYR A 377 6.81 5.21 19.47
CA TYR A 377 7.19 6.57 19.86
C TYR A 377 7.53 6.67 21.37
N ARG A 378 6.70 6.05 22.21
CA ARG A 378 6.93 6.04 23.67
C ARG A 378 8.26 5.37 24.04
N SER A 379 8.59 4.26 23.39
CA SER A 379 9.84 3.53 23.68
C SER A 379 11.11 4.30 23.27
N LEU A 380 10.99 5.28 22.37
CA LEU A 380 12.10 6.10 21.89
C LEU A 380 12.19 7.47 22.59
N ALA A 381 11.15 7.88 23.31
CA ALA A 381 11.10 9.15 24.02
C ALA A 381 11.71 9.07 25.45
N ASN A 382 12.02 7.87 25.92
CA ASN A 382 12.69 7.60 27.19
C ASN A 382 14.18 7.34 26.94
#